data_24e7a136fb73db5cf293223667d7ef2d
#
_entry.id   24e7a136fb73db5cf293223667d7ef2d
#
_cell.length_a   1.000
_cell.length_b   1.000
_cell.length_c   1.000
_cell.angle_alpha   90.00
_cell.angle_beta   90.00
_cell.angle_gamma   90.00
#
_symmetry.space_group_name_H-M   'P 1'
#
loop_
_entity.id
_entity.type
_entity.pdbx_description
1 polymer ?
#
loop_
_entity_poly.entity_id
_entity_poly.type
_entity_poly.pdbx_seq_one_letter_code
_entity_poly.pdbx_strand_id
1 'polypeptide(L)'
;GVTLNPMYWPARREETLLLASVYRFHAAFTGTPVLWGDNPTGSLEGGDVMPLAPGLVLVGMGERSSPQGVASLAKALFAAGAAKKVLVAQLPKSRGAMHLDTVFTFCDRDLVTVYPDVIHQLRTYVVEPGDAEGQIAVHEENKPFLKIVAHALELSSLQVVTTGGDAWEAEREQWDDGNNVVAVAPGVVIGYDRNV
;
A
#
# COMPACT_ATOMS: atom_id res chain seq x y z
N GLY A 1 10.41 7.86 -8.14
CA GLY A 1 10.49 6.71 -9.06
C GLY A 1 9.21 5.92 -9.10
N VAL A 2 9.12 5.00 -10.01
CA VAL A 2 7.99 4.08 -10.17
C VAL A 2 8.49 2.65 -10.22
N THR A 3 7.72 1.71 -9.66
CA THR A 3 7.95 0.27 -9.82
C THR A 3 6.87 -0.31 -10.72
N LEU A 4 7.25 -1.24 -11.58
CA LEU A 4 6.36 -1.87 -12.56
C LEU A 4 6.42 -3.38 -12.37
N ASN A 5 5.51 -3.92 -11.57
CA ASN A 5 5.41 -5.35 -11.31
C ASN A 5 4.24 -5.99 -12.08
N PRO A 6 4.28 -7.31 -12.33
CA PRO A 6 3.14 -7.99 -12.93
C PRO A 6 1.89 -7.87 -12.06
N MET A 7 0.74 -7.66 -12.71
CA MET A 7 -0.56 -7.76 -12.06
C MET A 7 -0.86 -9.20 -11.69
N TYR A 8 -1.66 -9.41 -10.63
CA TYR A 8 -2.07 -10.74 -10.19
C TYR A 8 -2.84 -11.50 -11.28
N TRP A 9 -3.89 -10.86 -11.82
CA TRP A 9 -4.71 -11.49 -12.85
C TRP A 9 -4.01 -11.49 -14.22
N PRO A 10 -3.93 -12.65 -14.92
CA PRO A 10 -3.27 -12.73 -16.22
C PRO A 10 -3.82 -11.71 -17.24
N ALA A 11 -5.13 -11.51 -17.28
CA ALA A 11 -5.78 -10.55 -18.19
C ALA A 11 -5.35 -9.10 -17.99
N ARG A 12 -4.81 -8.75 -16.79
CA ARG A 12 -4.34 -7.40 -16.45
C ARG A 12 -2.83 -7.21 -16.61
N ARG A 13 -2.07 -8.25 -16.93
CA ARG A 13 -0.61 -8.16 -17.00
C ARG A 13 -0.09 -7.22 -18.08
N GLU A 14 -0.87 -7.02 -19.13
CA GLU A 14 -0.54 -6.08 -20.20
C GLU A 14 -0.59 -4.61 -19.74
N GLU A 15 -1.33 -4.30 -18.67
CA GLU A 15 -1.39 -2.95 -18.09
C GLU A 15 0.01 -2.46 -17.70
N THR A 16 0.86 -3.34 -17.16
CA THR A 16 2.24 -3.02 -16.80
C THR A 16 3.08 -2.60 -18.01
N LEU A 17 2.88 -3.24 -19.16
CA LEU A 17 3.58 -2.90 -20.40
C LEU A 17 3.14 -1.55 -20.94
N LEU A 18 1.84 -1.24 -20.86
CA LEU A 18 1.29 0.05 -21.25
C LEU A 18 1.86 1.16 -20.37
N LEU A 19 1.84 0.99 -19.04
CA LEU A 19 2.43 1.94 -18.10
C LEU A 19 3.93 2.11 -18.30
N ALA A 20 4.67 1.03 -18.56
CA ALA A 20 6.10 1.10 -18.89
C ALA A 20 6.33 1.97 -20.12
N SER A 21 5.48 1.86 -21.14
CA SER A 21 5.56 2.68 -22.34
C SER A 21 5.26 4.15 -22.05
N VAL A 22 4.25 4.44 -21.20
CA VAL A 22 3.95 5.81 -20.75
C VAL A 22 5.14 6.43 -20.03
N TYR A 23 5.71 5.75 -19.03
CA TYR A 23 6.87 6.27 -18.29
C TYR A 23 8.12 6.44 -19.16
N ARG A 24 8.27 5.62 -20.19
CA ARG A 24 9.43 5.67 -21.09
C ARG A 24 9.34 6.76 -22.14
N PHE A 25 8.13 7.03 -22.67
CA PHE A 25 7.96 7.84 -23.87
C PHE A 25 7.18 9.12 -23.66
N HIS A 26 6.36 9.25 -22.61
CA HIS A 26 5.55 10.45 -22.40
C HIS A 26 6.38 11.55 -21.74
N ALA A 27 6.33 12.75 -22.30
CA ALA A 27 7.17 13.89 -21.90
C ALA A 27 7.02 14.28 -20.41
N ALA A 28 5.81 14.14 -19.84
CA ALA A 28 5.55 14.45 -18.42
C ALA A 28 6.33 13.54 -17.42
N PHE A 29 6.81 12.38 -17.86
CA PHE A 29 7.52 11.43 -17.04
C PHE A 29 9.03 11.32 -17.36
N THR A 30 9.54 12.23 -18.19
CA THR A 30 10.96 12.28 -18.56
C THR A 30 11.80 12.40 -17.29
N GLY A 31 12.76 11.48 -17.14
CA GLY A 31 13.64 11.43 -15.96
C GLY A 31 13.06 10.76 -14.73
N THR A 32 11.82 10.24 -14.79
CA THR A 32 11.29 9.42 -13.69
C THR A 32 12.01 8.08 -13.65
N PRO A 33 12.74 7.74 -12.57
CA PRO A 33 13.41 6.45 -12.46
C PRO A 33 12.37 5.32 -12.42
N VAL A 34 12.53 4.33 -13.30
CA VAL A 34 11.79 3.07 -13.23
C VAL A 34 12.63 2.08 -12.46
N LEU A 35 12.13 1.71 -11.27
CA LEU A 35 12.77 0.75 -10.41
C LEU A 35 12.28 -0.65 -10.78
N TRP A 36 13.03 -1.36 -11.57
CA TRP A 36 12.80 -2.78 -11.85
C TRP A 36 13.59 -3.58 -10.82
N GLY A 37 12.93 -4.48 -10.11
CA GLY A 37 13.68 -5.57 -9.48
C GLY A 37 14.30 -6.45 -10.59
N ASP A 38 15.44 -7.04 -10.30
CA ASP A 38 16.20 -7.92 -11.23
C ASP A 38 15.46 -9.20 -11.64
N ASN A 39 14.30 -9.14 -12.07
CA ASN A 39 13.35 -10.19 -12.35
C ASN A 39 12.18 -10.12 -11.35
N PRO A 40 11.17 -9.26 -11.56
CA PRO A 40 10.08 -9.12 -10.63
C PRO A 40 9.31 -10.45 -10.53
N THR A 41 9.64 -11.22 -9.49
CA THR A 41 8.95 -12.45 -9.17
C THR A 41 7.75 -12.12 -8.30
N GLY A 42 6.56 -12.48 -8.74
CA GLY A 42 5.33 -12.23 -8.01
C GLY A 42 4.63 -10.93 -8.42
N SER A 43 3.35 -10.88 -8.09
CA SER A 43 2.48 -9.73 -8.38
C SER A 43 2.63 -8.64 -7.32
N LEU A 44 2.44 -7.39 -7.75
CA LEU A 44 2.31 -6.22 -6.90
C LEU A 44 1.40 -5.21 -7.60
N GLU A 45 0.37 -4.75 -6.92
CA GLU A 45 -0.60 -3.79 -7.46
C GLU A 45 -0.56 -2.46 -6.70
N GLY A 46 -0.83 -1.35 -7.39
CA GLY A 46 -0.61 0.00 -6.87
C GLY A 46 -1.44 0.36 -5.65
N GLY A 47 -2.67 -0.16 -5.55
CA GLY A 47 -3.54 0.05 -4.39
C GLY A 47 -3.01 -0.52 -3.06
N ASP A 48 -1.96 -1.35 -3.14
CA ASP A 48 -1.27 -1.88 -1.96
C ASP A 48 -0.04 -1.05 -1.54
N VAL A 49 0.39 -0.05 -2.31
CA VAL A 49 1.66 0.66 -2.05
C VAL A 49 1.42 2.10 -1.63
N MET A 50 1.71 2.41 -0.38
CA MET A 50 1.52 3.73 0.23
C MET A 50 2.85 4.31 0.73
N PRO A 51 3.45 5.31 0.07
CA PRO A 51 4.52 6.10 0.65
C PRO A 51 3.99 6.92 1.84
N LEU A 52 4.51 6.69 3.05
CA LEU A 52 4.04 7.35 4.26
C LEU A 52 4.86 8.59 4.62
N ALA A 53 6.18 8.47 4.51
CA ALA A 53 7.13 9.54 4.82
C ALA A 53 8.45 9.30 4.05
N PRO A 54 9.37 10.26 4.00
CA PRO A 54 10.70 10.04 3.44
C PRO A 54 11.38 8.81 4.05
N GLY A 55 11.66 7.80 3.24
CA GLY A 55 12.28 6.55 3.68
C GLY A 55 11.35 5.51 4.29
N LEU A 56 10.04 5.76 4.36
CA LEU A 56 9.04 4.86 4.94
C LEU A 56 7.92 4.56 3.92
N VAL A 57 7.69 3.29 3.65
CA VAL A 57 6.62 2.80 2.76
C VAL A 57 5.79 1.75 3.49
N LEU A 58 4.47 1.81 3.35
CA LEU A 58 3.54 0.79 3.80
C LEU A 58 3.04 0.01 2.58
N VAL A 59 3.00 -1.32 2.70
CA VAL A 59 2.59 -2.19 1.60
C VAL A 59 1.57 -3.22 2.08
N GLY A 60 0.44 -3.33 1.38
CA GLY A 60 -0.50 -4.42 1.53
C GLY A 60 0.06 -5.71 0.91
N MET A 61 -0.14 -6.83 1.59
CA MET A 61 0.24 -8.16 1.13
C MET A 61 -0.97 -9.08 1.25
N GLY A 62 -1.52 -9.51 0.13
CA GLY A 62 -2.78 -10.25 0.10
C GLY A 62 -2.95 -11.15 -1.09
N GLU A 63 -4.13 -11.10 -1.71
CA GLU A 63 -4.40 -11.84 -2.94
C GLU A 63 -3.64 -11.25 -4.12
N ARG A 64 -3.66 -9.90 -4.25
CA ARG A 64 -3.16 -9.17 -5.42
C ARG A 64 -1.67 -8.89 -5.34
N SER A 65 -1.15 -8.62 -4.16
CA SER A 65 0.28 -8.39 -3.93
C SER A 65 0.88 -9.55 -3.14
N SER A 66 1.74 -10.30 -3.81
CA SER A 66 2.35 -11.51 -3.27
C SER A 66 3.55 -11.19 -2.37
N PRO A 67 3.94 -12.11 -1.45
CA PRO A 67 5.15 -11.96 -0.64
C PRO A 67 6.40 -11.71 -1.49
N GLN A 68 6.50 -12.35 -2.66
CA GLN A 68 7.62 -12.20 -3.59
C GLN A 68 7.63 -10.80 -4.21
N GLY A 69 6.45 -10.26 -4.61
CA GLY A 69 6.31 -8.89 -5.13
C GLY A 69 6.70 -7.85 -4.09
N VAL A 70 6.23 -8.02 -2.86
CA VAL A 70 6.59 -7.14 -1.72
C VAL A 70 8.09 -7.18 -1.43
N ALA A 71 8.70 -8.37 -1.38
CA ALA A 71 10.13 -8.51 -1.16
C ALA A 71 10.95 -7.89 -2.30
N SER A 72 10.51 -8.03 -3.55
CA SER A 72 11.14 -7.42 -4.72
C SER A 72 11.09 -5.90 -4.64
N LEU A 73 9.92 -5.33 -4.28
CA LEU A 73 9.76 -3.90 -4.06
C LEU A 73 10.70 -3.38 -2.96
N ALA A 74 10.71 -4.04 -1.79
CA ALA A 74 11.55 -3.61 -0.67
C ALA A 74 13.03 -3.57 -1.06
N LYS A 75 13.54 -4.62 -1.72
CA LYS A 75 14.92 -4.66 -2.22
C LYS A 75 15.22 -3.53 -3.19
N ALA A 76 14.34 -3.27 -4.15
CA ALA A 76 14.50 -2.19 -5.13
C ALA A 76 14.51 -0.80 -4.46
N LEU A 77 13.63 -0.58 -3.48
CA LEU A 77 13.57 0.67 -2.71
C LEU A 77 14.84 0.88 -1.87
N PHE A 78 15.34 -0.16 -1.22
CA PHE A 78 16.58 -0.09 -0.42
C PHE A 78 17.80 0.13 -1.30
N ALA A 79 17.93 -0.59 -2.40
CA ALA A 79 19.04 -0.40 -3.34
C ALA A 79 19.06 1.01 -3.95
N ALA A 80 17.89 1.60 -4.20
CA ALA A 80 17.78 2.97 -4.70
C ALA A 80 17.93 4.04 -3.59
N GLY A 81 18.07 3.66 -2.32
CA GLY A 81 18.07 4.59 -1.18
C GLY A 81 16.72 5.32 -1.00
N ALA A 82 15.65 4.83 -1.62
CA ALA A 82 14.33 5.46 -1.58
C ALA A 82 13.54 5.12 -0.30
N ALA A 83 13.86 3.98 0.32
CA ALA A 83 13.32 3.62 1.63
C ALA A 83 14.41 3.11 2.56
N LYS A 84 14.16 3.22 3.85
CA LYS A 84 14.96 2.63 4.94
C LYS A 84 14.16 1.55 5.65
N LYS A 85 12.83 1.62 5.54
CA LYS A 85 11.88 0.72 6.19
C LYS A 85 10.64 0.53 5.33
N VAL A 86 10.16 -0.70 5.26
CA VAL A 86 8.87 -1.05 4.66
C VAL A 86 8.03 -1.75 5.72
N LEU A 87 6.85 -1.19 6.01
CA LEU A 87 5.82 -1.87 6.79
C LEU A 87 4.98 -2.73 5.84
N VAL A 88 4.64 -3.93 6.26
CA VAL A 88 3.82 -4.85 5.45
C VAL A 88 2.60 -5.26 6.23
N ALA A 89 1.41 -4.91 5.72
CA ALA A 89 0.13 -5.30 6.27
C ALA A 89 -0.39 -6.55 5.56
N GLN A 90 -0.55 -7.66 6.28
CA GLN A 90 -1.08 -8.89 5.71
C GLN A 90 -2.60 -8.84 5.64
N LEU A 91 -3.13 -8.64 4.44
CA LEU A 91 -4.56 -8.59 4.16
C LEU A 91 -5.17 -10.00 4.08
N PRO A 92 -6.44 -10.18 4.49
CA PRO A 92 -7.18 -11.39 4.19
C PRO A 92 -7.42 -11.51 2.68
N LYS A 93 -7.42 -12.74 2.17
CA LYS A 93 -7.71 -13.00 0.75
C LYS A 93 -9.21 -12.97 0.52
N SER A 94 -9.76 -11.77 0.41
CA SER A 94 -11.18 -11.54 0.18
C SER A 94 -11.38 -10.38 -0.79
N ARG A 95 -12.54 -10.35 -1.47
CA ARG A 95 -12.86 -9.28 -2.42
C ARG A 95 -12.98 -7.93 -1.72
N GLY A 96 -13.55 -7.87 -0.51
CA GLY A 96 -13.69 -6.64 0.26
C GLY A 96 -12.38 -6.06 0.81
N ALA A 97 -11.27 -6.83 0.71
CA ALA A 97 -9.93 -6.41 1.11
C ALA A 97 -8.92 -6.74 0.00
N MET A 98 -9.28 -6.44 -1.25
CA MET A 98 -8.42 -6.81 -2.38
C MET A 98 -7.12 -6.04 -2.43
N HIS A 99 -7.11 -4.78 -1.94
CA HIS A 99 -5.94 -3.94 -1.77
C HIS A 99 -5.99 -3.23 -0.42
N LEU A 100 -4.86 -2.68 0.00
CA LEU A 100 -4.78 -1.92 1.24
C LEU A 100 -5.63 -0.65 1.19
N ASP A 101 -5.66 0.06 0.06
CA ASP A 101 -6.44 1.28 -0.13
C ASP A 101 -7.96 1.08 -0.07
N THR A 102 -8.44 -0.15 -0.18
CA THR A 102 -9.87 -0.46 0.00
C THR A 102 -10.27 -0.58 1.48
N VAL A 103 -9.32 -0.74 2.39
CA VAL A 103 -9.57 -0.95 3.83
C VAL A 103 -8.86 0.05 4.74
N PHE A 104 -7.95 0.84 4.17
CA PHE A 104 -7.13 1.81 4.91
C PHE A 104 -6.60 2.88 3.95
N THR A 105 -6.92 4.14 4.17
CA THR A 105 -6.40 5.26 3.38
C THR A 105 -6.15 6.48 4.25
N PHE A 106 -5.05 7.19 3.99
CA PHE A 106 -4.77 8.47 4.63
C PHE A 106 -5.63 9.59 4.02
N CYS A 107 -6.32 10.33 4.88
CA CYS A 107 -7.09 11.53 4.52
C CYS A 107 -6.36 12.82 4.90
N ASP A 108 -5.53 12.76 5.94
CA ASP A 108 -4.65 13.85 6.40
C ASP A 108 -3.35 13.23 6.93
N ARG A 109 -2.46 14.03 7.47
CA ARG A 109 -1.15 13.62 8.01
C ARG A 109 -1.27 12.61 9.16
N ASP A 110 -2.32 12.73 9.96
CA ASP A 110 -2.62 11.90 11.11
C ASP A 110 -4.04 11.33 11.11
N LEU A 111 -4.81 11.54 10.03
CA LEU A 111 -6.19 11.08 9.86
C LEU A 111 -6.26 9.99 8.79
N VAL A 112 -6.91 8.88 9.14
CA VAL A 112 -7.13 7.75 8.25
C VAL A 112 -8.59 7.34 8.21
N THR A 113 -9.05 6.86 7.06
CA THR A 113 -10.31 6.11 6.96
C THR A 113 -9.97 4.62 6.97
N VAL A 114 -10.81 3.83 7.66
CA VAL A 114 -10.57 2.40 7.83
C VAL A 114 -11.85 1.57 7.76
N TYR A 115 -11.70 0.32 7.31
CA TYR A 115 -12.69 -0.73 7.50
C TYR A 115 -12.32 -1.56 8.75
N PRO A 116 -13.04 -1.40 9.88
CA PRO A 116 -12.59 -1.91 11.18
C PRO A 116 -12.41 -3.43 11.23
N ASP A 117 -13.32 -4.18 10.58
CA ASP A 117 -13.31 -5.66 10.62
C ASP A 117 -12.03 -6.27 10.06
N VAL A 118 -11.40 -5.60 9.09
CA VAL A 118 -10.13 -6.03 8.52
C VAL A 118 -8.97 -5.48 9.34
N ILE A 119 -8.99 -4.18 9.66
CA ILE A 119 -7.87 -3.49 10.31
C ILE A 119 -7.49 -4.09 11.67
N HIS A 120 -8.48 -4.53 12.45
CA HIS A 120 -8.22 -5.12 13.77
C HIS A 120 -7.55 -6.50 13.72
N GLN A 121 -7.58 -7.18 12.57
CA GLN A 121 -7.05 -8.52 12.40
C GLN A 121 -5.73 -8.57 11.62
N LEU A 122 -5.22 -7.42 11.16
CA LEU A 122 -4.02 -7.37 10.35
C LEU A 122 -2.78 -7.78 11.15
N ARG A 123 -2.06 -8.76 10.62
CA ARG A 123 -0.67 -9.02 11.02
C ARG A 123 0.23 -8.04 10.28
N THR A 124 1.21 -7.52 10.97
CA THR A 124 2.12 -6.52 10.42
C THR A 124 3.55 -7.00 10.52
N TYR A 125 4.28 -6.83 9.44
CA TYR A 125 5.72 -7.13 9.40
C TYR A 125 6.49 -5.85 9.13
N VAL A 126 7.70 -5.80 9.66
CA VAL A 126 8.69 -4.77 9.35
C VAL A 126 9.77 -5.39 8.51
N VAL A 127 10.08 -4.75 7.41
CA VAL A 127 11.13 -5.14 6.48
C VAL A 127 12.19 -4.04 6.45
N GLU A 128 13.43 -4.40 6.68
CA GLU A 128 14.59 -3.50 6.69
C GLU A 128 15.73 -4.11 5.85
N PRO A 129 16.73 -3.32 5.45
CA PRO A 129 17.93 -3.88 4.83
C PRO A 129 18.57 -4.95 5.72
N GLY A 130 18.98 -6.07 5.14
CA GLY A 130 19.73 -7.11 5.83
C GLY A 130 21.21 -6.78 5.95
N ASP A 131 22.00 -7.70 6.57
CA ASP A 131 23.41 -7.51 6.84
C ASP A 131 24.27 -7.50 5.57
N ALA A 132 23.83 -8.11 4.48
CA ALA A 132 24.51 -8.12 3.20
C ALA A 132 23.71 -7.40 2.11
N GLU A 133 24.41 -6.88 1.12
CA GLU A 133 23.80 -6.20 -0.02
C GLU A 133 22.75 -7.09 -0.72
N GLY A 134 21.58 -6.52 -0.99
CA GLY A 134 20.44 -7.22 -1.60
C GLY A 134 19.66 -8.16 -0.68
N GLN A 135 20.07 -8.29 0.59
CA GLN A 135 19.30 -9.00 1.61
C GLN A 135 18.29 -8.09 2.29
N ILE A 136 17.22 -8.70 2.81
CA ILE A 136 16.23 -8.05 3.66
C ILE A 136 16.09 -8.82 4.97
N ALA A 137 15.94 -8.09 6.06
CA ALA A 137 15.52 -8.62 7.36
C ALA A 137 14.02 -8.41 7.50
N VAL A 138 13.31 -9.42 7.98
CA VAL A 138 11.86 -9.39 8.18
C VAL A 138 11.53 -9.84 9.59
N HIS A 139 10.76 -9.07 10.31
CA HIS A 139 10.23 -9.47 11.61
C HIS A 139 8.75 -9.10 11.75
N GLU A 140 8.01 -9.87 12.51
CA GLU A 140 6.60 -9.61 12.81
C GLU A 140 6.49 -8.68 14.01
N GLU A 141 5.61 -7.68 13.90
CA GLU A 141 5.24 -6.80 15.01
C GLU A 141 3.92 -7.26 15.63
N ASN A 142 3.93 -7.47 16.95
CA ASN A 142 2.76 -7.96 17.68
C ASN A 142 1.84 -6.86 18.24
N LYS A 143 2.05 -5.61 17.83
CA LYS A 143 1.20 -4.47 18.22
C LYS A 143 0.04 -4.32 17.24
N PRO A 144 -1.06 -3.66 17.63
CA PRO A 144 -2.13 -3.29 16.70
C PRO A 144 -1.59 -2.48 15.52
N PHE A 145 -2.08 -2.78 14.31
CA PHE A 145 -1.62 -2.17 13.05
C PHE A 145 -1.55 -0.63 13.10
N LEU A 146 -2.62 0.02 13.55
CA LEU A 146 -2.66 1.49 13.63
C LEU A 146 -1.61 2.08 14.58
N LYS A 147 -1.26 1.36 15.66
CA LYS A 147 -0.20 1.77 16.57
C LYS A 147 1.19 1.63 15.95
N ILE A 148 1.38 0.59 15.11
CA ILE A 148 2.64 0.40 14.38
C ILE A 148 2.84 1.54 13.38
N VAL A 149 1.79 1.86 12.61
CA VAL A 149 1.82 2.94 11.61
C VAL A 149 2.05 4.30 12.28
N ALA A 150 1.30 4.62 13.36
CA ALA A 150 1.50 5.85 14.12
C ALA A 150 2.93 5.98 14.64
N HIS A 151 3.46 4.93 15.27
CA HIS A 151 4.82 4.90 15.79
C HIS A 151 5.87 5.11 14.69
N ALA A 152 5.69 4.47 13.53
CA ALA A 152 6.60 4.62 12.40
C ALA A 152 6.59 6.04 11.80
N LEU A 153 5.48 6.77 11.96
CA LEU A 153 5.32 8.18 11.58
C LEU A 153 5.71 9.16 12.71
N GLU A 154 6.21 8.65 13.84
CA GLU A 154 6.53 9.46 15.02
C GLU A 154 5.32 10.20 15.62
N LEU A 155 4.11 9.65 15.42
CA LEU A 155 2.86 10.18 15.96
C LEU A 155 2.48 9.42 17.25
N SER A 156 1.81 10.12 18.17
CA SER A 156 1.25 9.50 19.37
C SER A 156 0.08 8.55 19.06
N SER A 157 -0.73 8.89 18.06
CA SER A 157 -1.86 8.10 17.56
C SER A 157 -2.29 8.60 16.19
N LEU A 158 -3.08 7.79 15.47
CA LEU A 158 -3.83 8.23 14.29
C LEU A 158 -5.26 8.55 14.70
N GLN A 159 -5.83 9.59 14.10
CA GLN A 159 -7.25 9.83 14.09
C GLN A 159 -7.90 8.86 13.10
N VAL A 160 -9.08 8.34 13.43
CA VAL A 160 -9.72 7.29 12.64
C VAL A 160 -11.14 7.66 12.31
N VAL A 161 -11.48 7.63 11.04
CA VAL A 161 -12.84 7.61 10.51
C VAL A 161 -13.15 6.19 10.07
N THR A 162 -14.31 5.68 10.45
CA THR A 162 -14.75 4.34 10.07
C THR A 162 -15.86 4.42 9.05
N THR A 163 -15.95 3.44 8.17
CA THR A 163 -17.13 3.24 7.32
C THR A 163 -18.36 2.89 8.15
N GLY A 164 -19.51 3.43 7.75
CA GLY A 164 -20.84 3.10 8.21
C GLY A 164 -21.16 3.32 9.68
N GLY A 165 -22.47 3.35 10.00
CA GLY A 165 -22.97 3.45 11.37
C GLY A 165 -23.14 2.09 12.05
N ASP A 166 -23.76 1.12 11.37
CA ASP A 166 -23.92 -0.26 11.83
C ASP A 166 -23.15 -1.25 10.93
N ALA A 167 -23.17 -2.55 11.29
CA ALA A 167 -22.43 -3.57 10.53
C ALA A 167 -22.90 -3.70 9.07
N TRP A 168 -24.18 -3.49 8.78
CA TRP A 168 -24.75 -3.56 7.45
C TRP A 168 -24.35 -2.34 6.60
N GLU A 169 -24.37 -1.17 7.20
CA GLU A 169 -23.94 0.07 6.55
C GLU A 169 -22.44 0.02 6.26
N ALA A 170 -21.64 -0.43 7.21
CA ALA A 170 -20.20 -0.60 7.04
C ALA A 170 -19.84 -1.59 5.91
N GLU A 171 -20.54 -2.73 5.84
CA GLU A 171 -20.35 -3.71 4.77
C GLU A 171 -20.76 -3.14 3.41
N ARG A 172 -21.90 -2.44 3.33
CA ARG A 172 -22.35 -1.79 2.09
C ARG A 172 -21.35 -0.74 1.61
N GLU A 173 -20.89 0.14 2.50
CA GLU A 173 -19.88 1.14 2.14
C GLU A 173 -18.55 0.51 1.71
N GLN A 174 -18.17 -0.62 2.34
CA GLN A 174 -17.00 -1.37 1.92
C GLN A 174 -17.15 -1.93 0.49
N TRP A 175 -18.33 -2.42 0.12
CA TRP A 175 -18.62 -2.87 -1.24
C TRP A 175 -18.66 -1.73 -2.27
N ASP A 176 -18.98 -0.51 -1.81
CA ASP A 176 -18.99 0.72 -2.62
C ASP A 176 -17.63 1.45 -2.59
N ASP A 177 -16.56 0.78 -2.11
CA ASP A 177 -15.21 1.32 -1.99
C ASP A 177 -15.11 2.59 -1.11
N GLY A 178 -15.88 2.66 0.00
CA GLY A 178 -15.97 3.84 0.86
C GLY A 178 -14.67 4.31 1.47
N ASN A 179 -13.70 3.42 1.68
CA ASN A 179 -12.37 3.77 2.16
C ASN A 179 -11.37 4.11 1.05
N ASN A 180 -11.72 3.88 -0.21
CA ASN A 180 -10.85 4.14 -1.35
C ASN A 180 -11.00 5.59 -1.82
N VAL A 181 -10.33 6.49 -1.13
CA VAL A 181 -10.33 7.92 -1.43
C VAL A 181 -8.94 8.39 -1.87
N VAL A 182 -8.87 9.46 -2.63
CA VAL A 182 -7.62 10.09 -3.04
C VAL A 182 -7.44 11.39 -2.29
N ALA A 183 -6.43 11.47 -1.43
CA ALA A 183 -6.03 12.72 -0.80
C ALA A 183 -5.27 13.60 -1.79
N VAL A 184 -5.86 14.74 -2.16
CA VAL A 184 -5.25 15.73 -3.05
C VAL A 184 -4.47 16.81 -2.29
N ALA A 185 -4.78 16.97 -1.02
CA ALA A 185 -4.04 17.77 -0.04
C ALA A 185 -4.38 17.25 1.38
N PRO A 186 -3.60 17.58 2.40
CA PRO A 186 -3.95 17.24 3.78
C PRO A 186 -5.36 17.71 4.13
N GLY A 187 -6.23 16.79 4.57
CA GLY A 187 -7.63 17.04 4.91
C GLY A 187 -8.57 17.26 3.72
N VAL A 188 -8.09 17.11 2.47
CA VAL A 188 -8.92 17.25 1.26
C VAL A 188 -8.85 15.97 0.45
N VAL A 189 -9.96 15.25 0.42
CA VAL A 189 -10.05 13.97 -0.29
C VAL A 189 -11.10 14.01 -1.40
N ILE A 190 -10.91 13.16 -2.40
CA ILE A 190 -11.88 12.87 -3.45
C ILE A 190 -12.30 11.42 -3.28
N GLY A 191 -13.59 11.17 -3.19
CA GLY A 191 -14.20 9.86 -3.12
C GLY A 191 -15.37 9.74 -4.10
N TYR A 192 -16.02 8.59 -4.12
CA TYR A 192 -17.26 8.41 -4.87
C TYR A 192 -18.41 9.16 -4.21
N ASP A 193 -19.28 9.79 -4.99
CA ASP A 193 -20.40 10.63 -4.53
C ASP A 193 -21.41 9.91 -3.63
N ARG A 194 -21.53 8.59 -3.78
CA ARG A 194 -22.39 7.76 -2.91
C ARG A 194 -21.82 7.51 -1.51
N ASN A 195 -20.56 7.88 -1.27
CA ASN A 195 -19.84 7.70 0.00
C ASN A 195 -19.53 9.04 0.69
N VAL A 196 -20.09 10.14 0.21
CA VAL A 196 -19.89 11.51 0.72
C VAL A 196 -21.17 12.02 1.37
#